data_107b13036e9f9dde4e07fab6fe02b9fa
#
_entry.id   107b13036e9f9dde4e07fab6fe02b9fa
#
_cell.length_a   1.000
_cell.length_b   1.000
_cell.length_c   1.000
_cell.angle_alpha   90.00
_cell.angle_beta   90.00
_cell.angle_gamma   90.00
#
_symmetry.space_group_name_H-M   'P 1'
#
loop_
_entity.id
_entity.type
_entity.pdbx_description
1 polymer ?
#
loop_
_entity_poly.entity_id
_entity_poly.type
_entity_poly.pdbx_seq_one_letter_code
_entity_poly.pdbx_strand_id
1 'polypeptide(L)'
;MSLYDINGNEILTGGTGGSSQSELQRKFKDKDIVWIGDSIHAYTQPDGVTIPYLFQYNTGAKCYNWCQGGTTMALMDIANYDAFSGVGMVDCLTSRDFTNQETHMSDRGFTTQVAEMKAFDFSKADYVIIELGTNDNIKLVDLDNEDDPLDTHTTGGALRYMIKKLLTYNPKLNIAVCNIQDGVEGRRNEGLELVYVSKDRNEIIKSVCDKLNIPLIDIFYLLGLNDYTSSTLLSDGLHRTHEGKLKQAKVIERQMNYYF
;
A
#
# COMPACT_ATOMS: atom_id res chain seq x y z
N MET A 1 -16.31 -8.62 -20.43
CA MET A 1 -15.21 -9.55 -20.16
C MET A 1 -15.34 -9.96 -18.70
N SER A 2 -15.50 -11.23 -18.42
CA SER A 2 -15.65 -11.73 -17.06
C SER A 2 -14.30 -12.09 -16.49
N LEU A 3 -14.08 -11.79 -15.22
CA LEU A 3 -12.90 -12.15 -14.47
C LEU A 3 -13.19 -13.43 -13.68
N TYR A 4 -12.26 -14.36 -13.68
CA TYR A 4 -12.39 -15.64 -12.97
C TYR A 4 -11.25 -15.78 -11.94
N ASP A 5 -11.54 -16.42 -10.80
CA ASP A 5 -10.51 -16.82 -9.83
C ASP A 5 -9.67 -18.00 -10.35
N ILE A 6 -8.66 -18.42 -9.58
CA ILE A 6 -7.79 -19.55 -9.93
C ILE A 6 -8.53 -20.89 -10.03
N ASN A 7 -9.78 -20.98 -9.50
CA ASN A 7 -10.63 -22.15 -9.55
C ASN A 7 -11.68 -22.08 -10.68
N GLY A 8 -11.65 -21.00 -11.49
CA GLY A 8 -12.57 -20.79 -12.60
C GLY A 8 -13.94 -20.18 -12.20
N ASN A 9 -14.07 -19.66 -10.96
CA ASN A 9 -15.29 -18.96 -10.55
C ASN A 9 -15.28 -17.51 -11.03
N GLU A 10 -16.40 -17.05 -11.55
CA GLU A 10 -16.53 -15.68 -12.05
C GLU A 10 -16.51 -14.68 -10.87
N ILE A 11 -15.52 -13.79 -10.86
CA ILE A 11 -15.31 -12.78 -9.81
C ILE A 11 -15.98 -11.45 -10.19
N LEU A 12 -16.04 -11.15 -11.49
CA LEU A 12 -16.65 -9.92 -12.03
C LEU A 12 -17.44 -10.24 -13.29
N THR A 13 -18.72 -9.88 -13.29
CA THR A 13 -19.54 -9.87 -14.50
C THR A 13 -19.35 -8.53 -15.21
N GLY A 14 -18.89 -8.56 -16.46
CA GLY A 14 -18.80 -7.37 -17.30
C GLY A 14 -20.18 -6.77 -17.56
N GLY A 15 -20.54 -5.75 -16.78
CA GLY A 15 -21.73 -4.95 -17.07
C GLY A 15 -21.58 -4.25 -18.42
N THR A 16 -22.54 -4.45 -19.31
CA THR A 16 -22.66 -3.74 -20.60
C THR A 16 -23.09 -2.30 -20.38
N GLY A 17 -22.17 -1.46 -19.90
CA GLY A 17 -22.32 -0.01 -19.80
C GLY A 17 -21.29 0.66 -20.68
N GLY A 18 -21.67 0.98 -21.91
CA GLY A 18 -20.76 1.53 -22.91
C GLY A 18 -20.30 2.95 -22.60
N SER A 19 -19.12 3.27 -23.08
CA SER A 19 -18.52 4.55 -23.47
C SER A 19 -17.72 5.40 -22.48
N SER A 20 -17.75 5.21 -21.16
CA SER A 20 -16.88 5.99 -20.25
C SER A 20 -15.63 5.24 -19.75
N GLN A 21 -15.54 3.93 -19.92
CA GLN A 21 -14.36 3.13 -19.56
C GLN A 21 -13.14 3.38 -20.46
N SER A 22 -13.31 3.92 -21.65
CA SER A 22 -12.24 3.97 -22.66
C SER A 22 -11.17 5.04 -22.42
N GLU A 23 -11.46 6.12 -21.72
CA GLU A 23 -10.48 7.19 -21.46
C GLU A 23 -9.70 6.96 -20.15
N LEU A 24 -10.36 6.48 -19.10
CA LEU A 24 -9.75 6.11 -17.83
C LEU A 24 -8.77 4.94 -17.98
N GLN A 25 -9.11 3.96 -18.81
CA GLN A 25 -8.21 2.84 -19.15
C GLN A 25 -6.93 3.27 -19.90
N ARG A 26 -6.91 4.45 -20.53
CA ARG A 26 -5.77 4.88 -21.35
C ARG A 26 -4.64 5.51 -20.54
N LYS A 27 -4.94 6.18 -19.42
CA LYS A 27 -3.97 6.97 -18.65
C LYS A 27 -2.86 6.12 -18.03
N PHE A 28 -3.22 4.99 -17.44
CA PHE A 28 -2.28 4.09 -16.78
C PHE A 28 -1.94 2.86 -17.63
N LYS A 29 -2.52 2.73 -18.82
CA LYS A 29 -2.23 1.59 -19.68
C LYS A 29 -0.74 1.48 -19.95
N ASP A 30 -0.21 0.28 -19.75
CA ASP A 30 1.21 -0.08 -19.92
C ASP A 30 2.19 0.66 -18.98
N LYS A 31 1.68 1.44 -18.00
CA LYS A 31 2.51 2.09 -17.00
C LYS A 31 2.99 1.12 -15.94
N ASP A 32 4.27 1.22 -15.58
CA ASP A 32 4.88 0.42 -14.53
C ASP A 32 4.61 1.06 -13.17
N ILE A 33 3.78 0.39 -12.33
CA ILE A 33 3.34 0.88 -11.03
C ILE A 33 3.80 -0.07 -9.94
N VAL A 34 4.68 0.41 -9.07
CA VAL A 34 5.18 -0.34 -7.91
C VAL A 34 4.30 -0.07 -6.69
N TRP A 35 3.92 -1.12 -5.98
CA TRP A 35 3.15 -1.06 -4.75
C TRP A 35 4.02 -1.47 -3.58
N ILE A 36 4.17 -0.57 -2.60
CA ILE A 36 4.85 -0.79 -1.33
C ILE A 36 3.79 -0.67 -0.24
N GLY A 37 3.54 -1.77 0.46
CA GLY A 37 2.45 -1.83 1.43
C GLY A 37 2.53 -3.06 2.32
N ASP A 38 1.49 -3.22 3.11
CA ASP A 38 1.35 -4.32 4.07
C ASP A 38 0.37 -5.41 3.61
N SER A 39 -0.19 -6.16 4.58
CA SER A 39 -1.16 -7.24 4.32
C SER A 39 -2.43 -6.77 3.62
N ILE A 40 -2.82 -5.50 3.75
CA ILE A 40 -4.02 -4.95 3.10
C ILE A 40 -3.94 -5.12 1.59
N HIS A 41 -2.74 -4.92 1.00
CA HIS A 41 -2.50 -5.08 -0.43
C HIS A 41 -1.92 -6.45 -0.82
N ALA A 42 -1.23 -7.12 0.12
CA ALA A 42 -0.66 -8.44 -0.12
C ALA A 42 -1.68 -9.57 -0.03
N TYR A 43 -2.74 -9.40 0.79
CA TYR A 43 -3.64 -10.48 1.17
C TYR A 43 -4.58 -10.90 0.04
N THR A 44 -4.50 -12.16 -0.36
CA THR A 44 -5.29 -12.72 -1.46
C THR A 44 -6.63 -13.32 -1.04
N GLN A 45 -6.79 -13.67 0.24
CA GLN A 45 -8.04 -14.24 0.73
C GLN A 45 -9.18 -13.21 0.75
N PRO A 46 -10.44 -13.61 0.60
CA PRO A 46 -10.89 -15.01 0.36
C PRO A 46 -10.93 -15.45 -1.12
N ASP A 47 -10.61 -14.59 -2.05
CA ASP A 47 -10.96 -14.69 -3.46
C ASP A 47 -9.76 -14.85 -4.44
N GLY A 48 -8.55 -14.93 -3.91
CA GLY A 48 -7.33 -15.08 -4.73
C GLY A 48 -6.85 -13.80 -5.42
N VAL A 49 -7.51 -12.64 -5.21
CA VAL A 49 -7.13 -11.37 -5.81
C VAL A 49 -6.59 -10.37 -4.79
N THR A 50 -5.78 -9.43 -5.25
CA THR A 50 -5.25 -8.31 -4.45
C THR A 50 -5.77 -6.98 -4.98
N ILE A 51 -5.67 -5.91 -4.18
CA ILE A 51 -6.04 -4.56 -4.62
C ILE A 51 -5.19 -4.11 -5.83
N PRO A 52 -3.85 -4.29 -5.86
CA PRO A 52 -3.03 -3.99 -7.03
C PRO A 52 -3.44 -4.76 -8.28
N TYR A 53 -3.85 -6.04 -8.14
CA TYR A 53 -4.36 -6.82 -9.27
C TYR A 53 -5.66 -6.24 -9.84
N LEU A 54 -6.59 -5.83 -8.97
CA LEU A 54 -7.84 -5.20 -9.41
C LEU A 54 -7.60 -3.85 -10.10
N PHE A 55 -6.66 -3.06 -9.58
CA PHE A 55 -6.25 -1.81 -10.23
C PHE A 55 -5.65 -2.08 -11.61
N GLN A 56 -4.74 -3.05 -11.74
CA GLN A 56 -4.17 -3.48 -13.02
C GLN A 56 -5.26 -3.89 -14.01
N TYR A 57 -6.20 -4.73 -13.56
CA TYR A 57 -7.30 -5.21 -14.39
C TYR A 57 -8.16 -4.05 -14.93
N ASN A 58 -8.47 -3.07 -14.08
CA ASN A 58 -9.30 -1.93 -14.45
C ASN A 58 -8.61 -0.96 -15.40
N THR A 59 -7.30 -0.74 -15.22
CA THR A 59 -6.57 0.37 -15.86
C THR A 59 -5.67 -0.06 -17.01
N GLY A 60 -5.31 -1.35 -17.07
CA GLY A 60 -4.31 -1.88 -18.00
C GLY A 60 -2.88 -1.53 -17.62
N ALA A 61 -2.64 -1.01 -16.40
CA ALA A 61 -1.30 -0.82 -15.85
C ALA A 61 -0.58 -2.16 -15.66
N LYS A 62 0.73 -2.12 -15.48
CA LYS A 62 1.56 -3.23 -15.00
C LYS A 62 1.85 -2.98 -13.54
N CYS A 63 1.19 -3.72 -12.65
CA CYS A 63 1.34 -3.54 -11.21
C CYS A 63 2.33 -4.57 -10.63
N TYR A 64 3.35 -4.07 -9.97
CA TYR A 64 4.32 -4.86 -9.22
C TYR A 64 3.93 -4.81 -7.75
N ASN A 65 3.31 -5.88 -7.26
CA ASN A 65 2.83 -5.96 -5.89
C ASN A 65 3.93 -6.49 -4.96
N TRP A 66 4.72 -5.58 -4.40
CA TRP A 66 5.76 -5.90 -3.42
C TRP A 66 5.32 -5.60 -1.98
N CYS A 67 4.03 -5.75 -1.73
CA CYS A 67 3.46 -5.62 -0.41
C CYS A 67 3.67 -6.90 0.42
N GLN A 68 3.88 -6.76 1.72
CA GLN A 68 4.17 -7.88 2.62
C GLN A 68 3.38 -7.77 3.92
N GLY A 69 2.80 -8.90 4.35
CA GLY A 69 2.07 -8.98 5.61
C GLY A 69 2.91 -8.59 6.83
N GLY A 70 2.36 -7.78 7.73
CA GLY A 70 3.04 -7.32 8.95
C GLY A 70 4.11 -6.26 8.73
N THR A 71 4.26 -5.71 7.52
CA THR A 71 5.22 -4.66 7.18
C THR A 71 4.85 -3.35 7.87
N THR A 72 5.85 -2.72 8.51
CA THR A 72 5.78 -1.35 9.04
C THR A 72 6.33 -0.36 8.03
N MET A 73 5.98 0.91 8.17
CA MET A 73 6.64 1.99 7.47
C MET A 73 8.05 2.21 8.02
N ALA A 74 8.13 2.30 9.35
CA ALA A 74 9.35 2.56 10.11
C ALA A 74 10.17 1.29 10.38
N LEU A 75 11.45 1.50 10.73
CA LEU A 75 12.33 0.48 11.32
C LEU A 75 11.91 0.20 12.77
N MET A 76 12.19 -1.01 13.24
CA MET A 76 11.84 -1.46 14.60
C MET A 76 13.03 -2.11 15.33
N ASP A 77 14.22 -2.07 14.77
CA ASP A 77 15.41 -2.79 15.24
C ASP A 77 15.21 -4.33 15.28
N ILE A 78 14.40 -4.83 14.34
CA ILE A 78 14.13 -6.27 14.16
C ILE A 78 14.49 -6.65 12.73
N ALA A 79 15.66 -7.24 12.54
CA ALA A 79 16.31 -7.42 11.24
C ALA A 79 15.40 -7.98 10.13
N ASN A 80 14.64 -9.05 10.40
CA ASN A 80 13.75 -9.66 9.41
C ASN A 80 12.46 -8.85 9.13
N TYR A 81 12.09 -7.92 10.02
CA TYR A 81 11.04 -6.94 9.75
C TYR A 81 11.60 -5.75 9.01
N ASP A 82 12.74 -5.22 9.47
CA ASP A 82 13.37 -4.01 8.92
C ASP A 82 13.81 -4.21 7.47
N ALA A 83 14.23 -5.42 7.11
CA ALA A 83 14.53 -5.77 5.72
C ALA A 83 13.37 -5.48 4.75
N PHE A 84 12.14 -5.62 5.22
CA PHE A 84 10.91 -5.43 4.42
C PHE A 84 10.04 -4.28 4.91
N SER A 85 10.51 -3.45 5.85
CA SER A 85 9.85 -2.20 6.19
C SER A 85 9.80 -1.25 4.99
N GLY A 86 8.97 -0.22 5.03
CA GLY A 86 8.96 0.80 3.99
C GLY A 86 10.35 1.38 3.73
N VAL A 87 11.11 1.68 4.80
CA VAL A 87 12.50 2.15 4.73
C VAL A 87 13.40 1.12 4.05
N GLY A 88 13.39 -0.14 4.53
CA GLY A 88 14.24 -1.21 3.98
C GLY A 88 13.95 -1.52 2.52
N MET A 89 12.67 -1.48 2.12
CA MET A 89 12.24 -1.67 0.73
C MET A 89 12.74 -0.55 -0.17
N VAL A 90 12.61 0.71 0.24
CA VAL A 90 13.09 1.84 -0.54
C VAL A 90 14.62 1.84 -0.63
N ASP A 91 15.32 1.45 0.44
CA ASP A 91 16.77 1.35 0.43
C ASP A 91 17.26 0.33 -0.59
N CYS A 92 16.74 -0.90 -0.58
CA CYS A 92 17.18 -1.92 -1.53
C CYS A 92 16.83 -1.58 -2.98
N LEU A 93 15.66 -0.98 -3.23
CA LEU A 93 15.23 -0.58 -4.56
C LEU A 93 16.10 0.54 -5.15
N THR A 94 16.51 1.51 -4.33
CA THR A 94 17.28 2.67 -4.79
C THR A 94 18.80 2.41 -4.81
N SER A 95 19.32 1.59 -3.91
CA SER A 95 20.74 1.20 -3.90
C SER A 95 21.06 0.02 -4.82
N ARG A 96 20.05 -0.80 -5.16
CA ARG A 96 20.19 -2.10 -5.85
C ARG A 96 20.97 -3.13 -5.01
N ASP A 97 21.12 -2.90 -3.71
CA ASP A 97 21.67 -3.88 -2.76
C ASP A 97 20.52 -4.59 -2.05
N PHE A 98 20.36 -5.88 -2.33
CA PHE A 98 19.33 -6.75 -1.79
C PHE A 98 19.84 -7.72 -0.73
N THR A 99 21.08 -7.54 -0.25
CA THR A 99 21.74 -8.47 0.68
C THR A 99 20.88 -8.72 1.93
N ASN A 100 20.31 -7.66 2.50
CA ASN A 100 19.44 -7.76 3.68
C ASN A 100 18.14 -8.53 3.37
N GLN A 101 17.50 -8.23 2.25
CA GLN A 101 16.27 -8.89 1.81
C GLN A 101 16.53 -10.37 1.51
N GLU A 102 17.63 -10.71 0.84
CA GLU A 102 18.01 -12.10 0.54
C GLU A 102 18.27 -12.91 1.80
N THR A 103 18.84 -12.29 2.82
CA THR A 103 19.08 -12.93 4.12
C THR A 103 17.77 -13.33 4.80
N HIS A 104 16.72 -12.52 4.68
CA HIS A 104 15.48 -12.67 5.45
C HIS A 104 14.25 -13.06 4.62
N MET A 105 14.36 -13.20 3.29
CA MET A 105 13.21 -13.46 2.41
C MET A 105 12.50 -14.78 2.71
N SER A 106 13.25 -15.82 3.13
CA SER A 106 12.67 -17.12 3.49
C SER A 106 11.86 -17.03 4.77
N ASP A 107 12.33 -16.30 5.78
CA ASP A 107 11.68 -16.13 7.08
C ASP A 107 10.33 -15.41 6.95
N ARG A 108 10.22 -14.58 5.92
CA ARG A 108 9.04 -13.76 5.65
C ARG A 108 8.18 -14.29 4.50
N GLY A 109 8.58 -15.37 3.83
CA GLY A 109 7.86 -15.91 2.67
C GLY A 109 7.86 -14.94 1.47
N PHE A 110 8.94 -14.15 1.27
CA PHE A 110 9.02 -13.07 0.29
C PHE A 110 10.02 -13.36 -0.85
N THR A 111 10.37 -14.61 -1.04
CA THR A 111 11.40 -15.04 -2.02
C THR A 111 11.05 -14.63 -3.46
N THR A 112 9.80 -14.83 -3.87
CA THR A 112 9.35 -14.49 -5.23
C THR A 112 9.45 -12.99 -5.47
N GLN A 113 8.97 -12.18 -4.53
CA GLN A 113 8.98 -10.73 -4.64
C GLN A 113 10.41 -10.16 -4.65
N VAL A 114 11.32 -10.71 -3.84
CA VAL A 114 12.74 -10.29 -3.88
C VAL A 114 13.34 -10.59 -5.25
N ALA A 115 13.05 -11.76 -5.83
CA ALA A 115 13.51 -12.09 -7.17
C ALA A 115 12.96 -11.13 -8.24
N GLU A 116 11.67 -10.77 -8.15
CA GLU A 116 11.05 -9.78 -9.05
C GLU A 116 11.66 -8.39 -8.89
N MET A 117 11.86 -7.91 -7.65
CA MET A 117 12.51 -6.62 -7.37
C MET A 117 13.92 -6.54 -7.93
N LYS A 118 14.69 -7.63 -7.84
CA LYS A 118 16.04 -7.71 -8.42
C LYS A 118 16.02 -7.68 -9.94
N ALA A 119 15.06 -8.35 -10.55
CA ALA A 119 14.93 -8.43 -12.01
C ALA A 119 14.39 -7.12 -12.60
N PHE A 120 13.56 -6.39 -11.87
CA PHE A 120 12.96 -5.15 -12.35
C PHE A 120 13.97 -3.98 -12.29
N ASP A 121 14.08 -3.25 -13.38
CA ASP A 121 14.83 -1.99 -13.43
C ASP A 121 13.98 -0.87 -12.82
N PHE A 122 14.19 -0.61 -11.54
CA PHE A 122 13.37 0.36 -10.80
C PHE A 122 13.45 1.79 -11.34
N SER A 123 14.48 2.12 -12.13
CA SER A 123 14.56 3.42 -12.81
C SER A 123 13.45 3.63 -13.85
N LYS A 124 12.77 2.56 -14.26
CA LYS A 124 11.66 2.58 -15.22
C LYS A 124 10.28 2.67 -14.57
N ALA A 125 10.19 2.62 -13.24
CA ALA A 125 8.92 2.82 -12.57
C ALA A 125 8.32 4.18 -12.92
N ASP A 126 7.07 4.18 -13.39
CA ASP A 126 6.32 5.41 -13.66
C ASP A 126 5.69 5.94 -12.37
N TYR A 127 5.22 5.03 -11.50
CA TYR A 127 4.52 5.35 -10.26
C TYR A 127 4.96 4.45 -9.11
N VAL A 128 4.92 5.01 -7.91
CA VAL A 128 4.96 4.25 -6.65
C VAL A 128 3.73 4.60 -5.82
N ILE A 129 3.00 3.58 -5.37
CA ILE A 129 1.89 3.73 -4.42
C ILE A 129 2.34 3.14 -3.10
N ILE A 130 2.23 3.92 -2.03
CA ILE A 130 2.63 3.55 -0.67
C ILE A 130 1.38 3.52 0.20
N GLU A 131 1.09 2.37 0.84
CA GLU A 131 0.10 2.27 1.91
C GLU A 131 0.71 1.46 3.07
N LEU A 132 1.21 2.16 4.05
CA LEU A 132 1.84 1.63 5.25
C LEU A 132 1.42 2.46 6.48
N GLY A 133 1.56 1.89 7.66
CA GLY A 133 1.22 2.54 8.92
C GLY A 133 0.26 1.72 9.78
N THR A 134 -0.48 0.77 9.21
CA THR A 134 -1.37 -0.13 9.96
C THR A 134 -0.60 -0.95 10.98
N ASN A 135 0.53 -1.53 10.58
CA ASN A 135 1.37 -2.31 11.48
C ASN A 135 2.19 -1.43 12.43
N ASP A 136 2.51 -0.20 12.05
CA ASP A 136 3.11 0.79 12.93
C ASP A 136 2.17 1.12 14.11
N ASN A 137 0.85 1.19 13.86
CA ASN A 137 -0.15 1.30 14.92
C ASN A 137 -0.13 0.08 15.85
N ILE A 138 -0.19 -1.13 15.28
CA ILE A 138 -0.23 -2.39 16.04
C ILE A 138 1.02 -2.58 16.89
N LYS A 139 2.16 -2.09 16.41
CA LYS A 139 3.47 -2.22 17.07
C LYS A 139 3.87 -1.00 17.89
N LEU A 140 3.00 -0.01 17.99
CA LEU A 140 3.18 1.21 18.78
C LEU A 140 4.44 1.99 18.38
N VAL A 141 4.74 2.03 17.07
CA VAL A 141 5.79 2.88 16.52
C VAL A 141 5.47 4.35 16.80
N ASP A 142 6.45 5.14 17.18
CA ASP A 142 6.28 6.56 17.44
C ASP A 142 5.77 7.31 16.20
N LEU A 143 4.99 8.36 16.43
CA LEU A 143 4.34 9.10 15.35
C LEU A 143 5.33 9.96 14.56
N ASP A 144 6.12 10.78 15.25
CA ASP A 144 7.07 11.71 14.64
C ASP A 144 8.16 12.10 15.63
N ASN A 145 9.28 12.65 15.12
CA ASN A 145 10.37 13.20 15.89
C ASN A 145 10.68 14.61 15.37
N GLU A 146 10.34 15.65 16.17
CA GLU A 146 10.54 17.05 15.78
C GLU A 146 12.02 17.43 15.72
N ASP A 147 12.87 16.79 16.55
CA ASP A 147 14.30 17.05 16.62
C ASP A 147 15.08 16.37 15.47
N ASP A 148 14.57 15.25 14.96
CA ASP A 148 15.09 14.56 13.78
C ASP A 148 13.97 14.23 12.77
N PRO A 149 13.67 15.14 11.84
CA PRO A 149 12.60 14.93 10.85
C PRO A 149 12.79 13.75 9.91
N LEU A 150 13.98 13.13 9.88
CA LEU A 150 14.28 11.94 9.06
C LEU A 150 14.50 10.67 9.91
N ASP A 151 14.12 10.71 11.18
CA ASP A 151 14.19 9.55 12.07
C ASP A 151 13.36 8.38 11.50
N THR A 152 14.06 7.38 10.99
CA THR A 152 13.46 6.21 10.35
C THR A 152 12.72 5.26 11.31
N HIS A 153 12.77 5.51 12.62
CA HIS A 153 12.05 4.76 13.65
C HIS A 153 10.69 5.39 14.01
N THR A 154 10.33 6.50 13.35
CA THR A 154 9.02 7.13 13.48
C THR A 154 8.26 7.08 12.16
N THR A 155 6.93 7.11 12.20
CA THR A 155 6.10 7.10 10.97
C THR A 155 6.39 8.31 10.08
N GLY A 156 6.42 9.51 10.67
CA GLY A 156 6.64 10.75 9.91
C GLY A 156 8.03 10.82 9.30
N GLY A 157 9.05 10.46 10.09
CA GLY A 157 10.43 10.44 9.64
C GLY A 157 10.69 9.39 8.56
N ALA A 158 10.16 8.16 8.75
CA ALA A 158 10.25 7.09 7.76
C ALA A 158 9.60 7.49 6.42
N LEU A 159 8.40 8.09 6.46
CA LEU A 159 7.72 8.54 5.24
C LEU A 159 8.51 9.63 4.52
N ARG A 160 9.03 10.63 5.25
CA ARG A 160 9.89 11.67 4.66
C ARG A 160 11.17 11.08 4.04
N TYR A 161 11.79 10.13 4.76
CA TYR A 161 12.96 9.42 4.28
C TYR A 161 12.69 8.68 2.97
N MET A 162 11.62 7.88 2.93
CA MET A 162 11.21 7.12 1.75
C MET A 162 10.98 8.02 0.55
N ILE A 163 10.17 9.08 0.69
CA ILE A 163 9.87 10.03 -0.38
C ILE A 163 11.16 10.70 -0.88
N LYS A 164 12.00 11.18 0.04
CA LYS A 164 13.28 11.81 -0.31
C LYS A 164 14.19 10.87 -1.10
N LYS A 165 14.32 9.63 -0.65
CA LYS A 165 15.15 8.61 -1.33
C LYS A 165 14.63 8.32 -2.75
N LEU A 166 13.33 8.07 -2.87
CA LEU A 166 12.69 7.77 -4.16
C LEU A 166 12.87 8.91 -5.16
N LEU A 167 12.60 10.15 -4.75
CA LEU A 167 12.73 11.33 -5.62
C LEU A 167 14.18 11.72 -5.90
N THR A 168 15.11 11.42 -4.98
CA THR A 168 16.55 11.58 -5.25
C THR A 168 17.03 10.57 -6.28
N TYR A 169 16.54 9.33 -6.21
CA TYR A 169 16.87 8.28 -7.17
C TYR A 169 16.25 8.55 -8.56
N ASN A 170 14.98 8.91 -8.60
CA ASN A 170 14.28 9.23 -9.83
C ASN A 170 13.36 10.47 -9.64
N PRO A 171 13.82 11.68 -10.02
CA PRO A 171 13.02 12.91 -9.88
C PRO A 171 11.75 12.97 -10.75
N LYS A 172 11.58 12.02 -11.69
CA LYS A 172 10.39 11.91 -12.54
C LYS A 172 9.35 10.93 -12.01
N LEU A 173 9.68 10.24 -10.91
CA LEU A 173 8.79 9.26 -10.31
C LEU A 173 7.55 9.95 -9.74
N ASN A 174 6.39 9.45 -10.10
CA ASN A 174 5.15 9.89 -9.49
C ASN A 174 4.88 9.05 -8.23
N ILE A 175 4.70 9.70 -7.09
CA ILE A 175 4.43 9.05 -5.82
C ILE A 175 3.03 9.41 -5.36
N ALA A 176 2.24 8.41 -4.96
CA ALA A 176 1.00 8.58 -4.21
C ALA A 176 1.10 7.83 -2.89
N VAL A 177 0.64 8.45 -1.82
CA VAL A 177 0.56 7.84 -0.49
C VAL A 177 -0.90 7.63 -0.14
N CYS A 178 -1.24 6.43 0.33
CA CYS A 178 -2.52 6.17 0.96
C CYS A 178 -2.36 6.30 2.48
N ASN A 179 -3.30 6.97 3.13
CA ASN A 179 -3.40 6.86 4.58
C ASN A 179 -4.05 5.52 4.97
N ILE A 180 -4.03 5.21 6.26
CA ILE A 180 -4.52 3.94 6.77
C ILE A 180 -5.98 4.01 7.21
N GLN A 181 -6.67 2.89 7.11
CA GLN A 181 -8.02 2.74 7.63
C GLN A 181 -8.05 2.72 9.16
N ASP A 182 -9.19 3.01 9.72
CA ASP A 182 -9.47 2.74 11.14
C ASP A 182 -9.71 1.24 11.36
N GLY A 183 -9.36 0.75 12.54
CA GLY A 183 -9.78 -0.58 13.01
C GLY A 183 -11.22 -0.54 13.50
N VAL A 184 -11.97 -1.61 13.29
CA VAL A 184 -13.34 -1.71 13.83
C VAL A 184 -13.36 -2.39 15.19
N GLU A 185 -14.48 -2.23 15.91
CA GLU A 185 -14.69 -2.59 17.30
C GLU A 185 -14.30 -4.04 17.69
N GLY A 186 -14.38 -5.00 16.78
CA GLY A 186 -13.96 -6.40 17.03
C GLY A 186 -12.48 -6.60 17.34
N ARG A 187 -11.59 -5.71 16.89
CA ARG A 187 -10.16 -5.70 17.26
C ARG A 187 -9.84 -4.79 18.44
N ARG A 188 -10.76 -3.91 18.83
CA ARG A 188 -10.66 -3.12 20.06
C ARG A 188 -10.60 -4.01 21.32
N ASN A 189 -11.21 -5.20 21.26
CA ASN A 189 -11.27 -6.15 22.38
C ASN A 189 -9.98 -6.95 22.62
N GLU A 190 -8.97 -6.87 21.74
CA GLU A 190 -7.63 -7.45 21.97
C GLU A 190 -6.73 -6.58 22.89
N GLY A 191 -7.32 -5.60 23.60
CA GLY A 191 -6.61 -4.73 24.55
C GLY A 191 -5.81 -3.60 23.90
N LEU A 192 -5.97 -3.41 22.59
CA LEU A 192 -5.32 -2.34 21.85
C LEU A 192 -6.35 -1.22 21.59
N GLU A 193 -6.13 -0.05 22.17
CA GLU A 193 -6.87 1.18 21.85
C GLU A 193 -6.45 1.70 20.44
N LEU A 194 -6.58 0.86 19.41
CA LEU A 194 -6.09 1.14 18.05
C LEU A 194 -6.79 2.34 17.37
N VAL A 195 -7.99 2.69 17.84
CA VAL A 195 -8.85 3.68 17.18
C VAL A 195 -8.27 5.08 17.21
N TYR A 196 -7.72 5.49 18.34
CA TYR A 196 -7.18 6.84 18.49
C TYR A 196 -5.85 7.02 17.78
N VAL A 197 -5.02 5.98 17.78
CA VAL A 197 -3.68 6.02 17.18
C VAL A 197 -3.73 6.08 15.65
N SER A 198 -4.73 5.46 15.01
CA SER A 198 -4.90 5.53 13.55
C SER A 198 -5.16 6.94 13.06
N LYS A 199 -5.99 7.70 13.78
CA LYS A 199 -6.31 9.08 13.42
C LYS A 199 -5.08 9.97 13.52
N ASP A 200 -4.36 9.91 14.63
CA ASP A 200 -3.16 10.71 14.85
C ASP A 200 -2.07 10.36 13.82
N ARG A 201 -1.91 9.08 13.50
CA ARG A 201 -0.99 8.63 12.47
C ARG A 201 -1.37 9.14 11.08
N ASN A 202 -2.65 9.14 10.76
CA ASN A 202 -3.16 9.70 9.50
C ASN A 202 -2.93 11.21 9.40
N GLU A 203 -3.02 11.97 10.51
CA GLU A 203 -2.66 13.39 10.54
C GLU A 203 -1.17 13.59 10.25
N ILE A 204 -0.28 12.73 10.79
CA ILE A 204 1.15 12.78 10.46
C ILE A 204 1.39 12.46 8.99
N ILE A 205 0.81 11.37 8.47
CA ILE A 205 0.93 11.00 7.05
C ILE A 205 0.48 12.17 6.16
N LYS A 206 -0.68 12.75 6.48
CA LYS A 206 -1.23 13.91 5.76
C LYS A 206 -0.29 15.11 5.83
N SER A 207 0.21 15.44 7.01
CA SER A 207 1.15 16.57 7.21
C SER A 207 2.42 16.42 6.38
N VAL A 208 2.96 15.20 6.30
CA VAL A 208 4.15 14.91 5.48
C VAL A 208 3.82 15.07 3.99
N CYS A 209 2.71 14.53 3.52
CA CYS A 209 2.27 14.65 2.14
C CYS A 209 2.04 16.11 1.74
N ASP A 210 1.34 16.88 2.56
CA ASP A 210 1.07 18.29 2.33
C ASP A 210 2.37 19.12 2.25
N LYS A 211 3.32 18.90 3.18
CA LYS A 211 4.61 19.61 3.21
C LYS A 211 5.51 19.31 2.01
N LEU A 212 5.40 18.09 1.47
CA LEU A 212 6.24 17.64 0.35
C LEU A 212 5.52 17.71 -1.00
N ASN A 213 4.28 18.20 -1.05
CA ASN A 213 3.41 18.22 -2.23
C ASN A 213 3.25 16.83 -2.88
N ILE A 214 3.07 15.79 -2.06
CA ILE A 214 2.81 14.43 -2.50
C ILE A 214 1.30 14.15 -2.45
N PRO A 215 0.69 13.64 -3.53
CA PRO A 215 -0.70 13.21 -3.53
C PRO A 215 -1.03 12.25 -2.40
N LEU A 216 -2.02 12.60 -1.58
CA LEU A 216 -2.58 11.74 -0.54
C LEU A 216 -3.90 11.15 -1.03
N ILE A 217 -3.99 9.84 -1.06
CA ILE A 217 -5.23 9.09 -1.27
C ILE A 217 -5.84 8.80 0.10
N ASP A 218 -6.89 9.52 0.44
CA ASP A 218 -7.53 9.47 1.75
C ASP A 218 -8.44 8.24 1.88
N ILE A 219 -7.83 7.07 2.07
CA ILE A 219 -8.55 5.80 2.27
C ILE A 219 -9.41 5.84 3.53
N PHE A 220 -8.96 6.53 4.58
CA PHE A 220 -9.66 6.63 5.85
C PHE A 220 -11.11 7.13 5.67
N TYR A 221 -11.30 8.20 4.88
CA TYR A 221 -12.63 8.74 4.60
C TYR A 221 -13.29 8.15 3.37
N LEU A 222 -12.54 7.98 2.28
CA LEU A 222 -13.11 7.64 0.96
C LEU A 222 -13.58 6.18 0.88
N LEU A 223 -13.01 5.28 1.68
CA LEU A 223 -13.50 3.91 1.76
C LEU A 223 -14.88 3.83 2.41
N GLY A 224 -15.23 4.80 3.28
CA GLY A 224 -16.51 4.81 4.00
C GLY A 224 -16.65 3.62 4.94
N LEU A 225 -15.53 3.22 5.55
CA LEU A 225 -15.50 2.17 6.57
C LEU A 225 -16.01 2.74 7.89
N ASN A 226 -17.01 2.09 8.45
CA ASN A 226 -17.62 2.42 9.75
C ASN A 226 -18.32 1.19 10.32
N ASP A 227 -18.92 1.29 11.49
CA ASP A 227 -19.57 0.16 12.17
C ASP A 227 -20.70 -0.48 11.34
N TYR A 228 -21.34 0.26 10.43
CA TYR A 228 -22.43 -0.25 9.59
C TYR A 228 -21.94 -0.95 8.31
N THR A 229 -20.75 -0.62 7.86
CA THR A 229 -20.16 -1.16 6.59
C THR A 229 -19.07 -2.17 6.84
N SER A 230 -18.56 -2.28 8.05
CA SER A 230 -17.43 -3.11 8.40
C SER A 230 -17.63 -4.59 8.07
N SER A 231 -18.78 -5.15 8.38
CA SER A 231 -19.09 -6.57 8.09
C SER A 231 -19.14 -6.88 6.59
N THR A 232 -19.39 -5.90 5.74
CA THR A 232 -19.38 -6.04 4.29
C THR A 232 -17.97 -5.86 3.71
N LEU A 233 -17.20 -4.92 4.27
CA LEU A 233 -15.92 -4.50 3.70
C LEU A 233 -14.71 -5.22 4.29
N LEU A 234 -14.84 -5.80 5.50
CA LEU A 234 -13.75 -6.48 6.22
C LEU A 234 -14.09 -7.92 6.54
N SER A 235 -13.13 -8.83 6.38
CA SER A 235 -13.28 -10.26 6.66
C SER A 235 -13.01 -10.62 8.11
N ASP A 236 -12.11 -9.91 8.77
CA ASP A 236 -11.62 -10.19 10.13
C ASP A 236 -11.46 -8.94 11.00
N GLY A 237 -12.15 -7.86 10.62
CA GLY A 237 -12.05 -6.56 11.28
C GLY A 237 -10.86 -5.71 10.82
N LEU A 238 -10.00 -6.24 9.93
CA LEU A 238 -8.85 -5.53 9.37
C LEU A 238 -8.73 -5.73 7.85
N HIS A 239 -8.62 -6.99 7.41
CA HIS A 239 -8.39 -7.32 6.01
C HIS A 239 -9.68 -7.21 5.20
N ARG A 240 -9.55 -6.85 3.93
CA ARG A 240 -10.68 -6.63 3.03
C ARG A 240 -11.38 -7.93 2.65
N THR A 241 -12.71 -7.89 2.62
CA THR A 241 -13.49 -8.80 1.79
C THR A 241 -13.25 -8.51 0.31
N HIS A 242 -13.79 -9.34 -0.58
CA HIS A 242 -13.78 -9.05 -2.02
C HIS A 242 -14.37 -7.66 -2.33
N GLU A 243 -15.52 -7.35 -1.75
CA GLU A 243 -16.18 -6.06 -1.96
C GLU A 243 -15.34 -4.89 -1.43
N GLY A 244 -14.70 -5.07 -0.27
CA GLY A 244 -13.76 -4.11 0.28
C GLY A 244 -12.57 -3.83 -0.65
N LYS A 245 -12.00 -4.88 -1.25
CA LYS A 245 -10.90 -4.76 -2.23
C LYS A 245 -11.35 -4.02 -3.50
N LEU A 246 -12.51 -4.38 -4.06
CA LEU A 246 -13.09 -3.70 -5.22
C LEU A 246 -13.30 -2.21 -4.94
N LYS A 247 -13.86 -1.89 -3.78
CA LYS A 247 -14.12 -0.52 -3.38
C LYS A 247 -12.83 0.27 -3.22
N GLN A 248 -11.82 -0.30 -2.54
CA GLN A 248 -10.53 0.37 -2.34
C GLN A 248 -9.78 0.54 -3.66
N ALA A 249 -9.72 -0.46 -4.52
CA ALA A 249 -9.10 -0.34 -5.84
C ALA A 249 -9.75 0.79 -6.66
N LYS A 250 -11.08 0.93 -6.59
CA LYS A 250 -11.83 1.99 -7.27
C LYS A 250 -11.59 3.37 -6.67
N VAL A 251 -11.42 3.47 -5.35
CA VAL A 251 -11.03 4.72 -4.69
C VAL A 251 -9.65 5.14 -5.17
N ILE A 252 -8.67 4.23 -5.14
CA ILE A 252 -7.30 4.51 -5.59
C ILE A 252 -7.29 4.92 -7.07
N GLU A 253 -7.98 4.19 -7.94
CA GLU A 253 -8.10 4.51 -9.35
C GLU A 253 -8.62 5.93 -9.60
N ARG A 254 -9.70 6.32 -8.91
CA ARG A 254 -10.28 7.67 -9.03
C ARG A 254 -9.32 8.76 -8.57
N GLN A 255 -8.66 8.56 -7.43
CA GLN A 255 -7.73 9.54 -6.88
C GLN A 255 -6.46 9.66 -7.74
N MET A 256 -5.91 8.55 -8.21
CA MET A 256 -4.80 8.56 -9.16
C MET A 256 -5.15 9.30 -10.45
N ASN A 257 -6.36 9.11 -10.98
CA ASN A 257 -6.84 9.86 -12.15
C ASN A 257 -7.01 11.37 -11.90
N TYR A 258 -7.37 11.74 -10.67
CA TYR A 258 -7.51 13.13 -10.26
C TYR A 258 -6.17 13.85 -10.13
N TYR A 259 -5.17 13.18 -9.54
CA TYR A 259 -3.88 13.80 -9.22
C TYR A 259 -2.90 13.82 -10.40
N PHE A 260 -2.93 12.80 -11.23
CA PHE A 260 -1.98 12.60 -12.34
C PHE A 260 -2.68 12.63 -13.70
#